data_0124a73080aaff1479bfabfa050e4e1a
#
_entry.id   0124a73080aaff1479bfabfa050e4e1a
#
_cell.length_a   1.000
_cell.length_b   1.000
_cell.length_c   1.000
_cell.angle_alpha   90.00
_cell.angle_beta   90.00
_cell.angle_gamma   90.00
#
_symmetry.space_group_name_H-M   'P 1'
#
loop_
_entity.id
_entity.type
_entity.pdbx_description
1 polymer ?
#
loop_
_entity_poly.entity_id
_entity_poly.type
_entity_poly.pdbx_seq_one_letter_code
_entity_poly.pdbx_strand_id
1 'polypeptide(L)'
;QQQMGITFIYVTHDQEEAMSISDMIVVMKDGVVQQIGKPQNVYDSPVNLFVAKFLGTPPINVFEGQIRGGSLYIGENAVLLTPGISDQPVSVGIRPEGFIPDEKGALCCQLGGMEVMGRDISVVSTHASSVNPVIRSIISSDTQIRLDAKTVRFSIKPNKIFLFRHDTGERINL
;
A
#
# COMPACT_ATOMS: atom_id res chain seq x y z
N GLN A 1 21.48 -16.27 18.00
CA GLN A 1 21.93 -16.48 16.62
C GLN A 1 23.15 -15.62 16.32
N GLN A 2 23.13 -14.32 16.55
CA GLN A 2 24.28 -13.42 16.30
C GLN A 2 25.54 -13.80 17.08
N GLN A 3 25.41 -14.24 18.35
CA GLN A 3 26.55 -14.64 19.18
C GLN A 3 27.19 -15.97 18.73
N MET A 4 26.40 -16.87 18.13
CA MET A 4 26.85 -18.21 17.75
C MET A 4 27.19 -18.34 16.27
N GLY A 5 26.87 -17.34 15.44
CA GLY A 5 27.16 -17.35 14.00
C GLY A 5 26.46 -18.46 13.22
N ILE A 6 25.31 -18.95 13.72
CA ILE A 6 24.56 -20.04 13.07
C ILE A 6 23.40 -19.47 12.23
N THR A 7 23.06 -20.18 11.16
CA THR A 7 21.88 -19.87 10.34
C THR A 7 20.64 -20.47 11.00
N PHE A 8 19.64 -19.64 11.23
CA PHE A 8 18.33 -20.06 11.72
C PHE A 8 17.30 -19.89 10.61
N ILE A 9 16.47 -20.92 10.37
CA ILE A 9 15.29 -20.83 9.53
C ILE A 9 14.07 -20.86 10.45
N TYR A 10 13.25 -19.80 10.38
CA TYR A 10 12.06 -19.66 11.17
C TYR A 10 10.84 -19.56 10.25
N VAL A 11 9.84 -20.43 10.47
CA VAL A 11 8.60 -20.44 9.71
C VAL A 11 7.49 -19.90 10.59
N THR A 12 6.88 -18.82 10.18
CA THR A 12 5.80 -18.16 10.91
C THR A 12 4.73 -17.62 9.96
N HIS A 13 3.54 -17.43 10.46
CA HIS A 13 2.48 -16.66 9.80
C HIS A 13 2.38 -15.23 10.36
N ASP A 14 3.15 -14.90 11.39
CA ASP A 14 3.22 -13.56 11.96
C ASP A 14 4.21 -12.69 11.15
N GLN A 15 3.65 -11.73 10.43
CA GLN A 15 4.42 -10.84 9.56
C GLN A 15 5.28 -9.86 10.35
N GLU A 16 4.76 -9.33 11.47
CA GLU A 16 5.46 -8.34 12.29
C GLU A 16 6.69 -8.97 12.94
N GLU A 17 6.52 -10.20 13.43
CA GLU A 17 7.63 -10.97 13.97
C GLU A 17 8.67 -11.25 12.89
N ALA A 18 8.26 -11.78 11.71
CA ALA A 18 9.16 -12.05 10.60
C ALA A 18 9.92 -10.80 10.15
N MET A 19 9.23 -9.67 10.04
CA MET A 19 9.81 -8.39 9.61
C MET A 19 10.82 -7.83 10.64
N SER A 20 10.60 -8.07 11.94
CA SER A 20 11.39 -7.46 13.01
C SER A 20 12.67 -8.23 13.34
N ILE A 21 12.66 -9.57 13.25
CA ILE A 21 13.79 -10.42 13.71
C ILE A 21 14.66 -10.98 12.60
N SER A 22 14.19 -10.97 11.34
CA SER A 22 14.87 -11.64 10.23
C SER A 22 15.84 -10.72 9.49
N ASP A 23 17.00 -11.25 9.12
CA ASP A 23 17.93 -10.61 8.17
C ASP A 23 17.40 -10.70 6.74
N MET A 24 16.72 -11.82 6.42
CA MET A 24 16.07 -12.08 5.13
C MET A 24 14.75 -12.79 5.33
N ILE A 25 13.77 -12.45 4.52
CA ILE A 25 12.47 -13.12 4.47
C ILE A 25 12.25 -13.79 3.11
N VAL A 26 11.52 -14.90 3.15
CA VAL A 26 11.05 -15.63 1.96
C VAL A 26 9.54 -15.63 2.00
N VAL A 27 8.90 -14.89 1.09
CA VAL A 27 7.45 -14.90 0.94
C VAL A 27 7.05 -16.03 0.00
N MET A 28 6.17 -16.90 0.47
CA MET A 28 5.71 -18.06 -0.28
C MET A 28 4.19 -18.05 -0.48
N LYS A 29 3.74 -18.60 -1.60
CA LYS A 29 2.34 -18.83 -1.91
C LYS A 29 2.19 -20.21 -2.52
N ASP A 30 1.35 -21.06 -1.95
CA ASP A 30 1.02 -22.40 -2.47
C ASP A 30 2.27 -23.24 -2.78
N GLY A 31 3.29 -23.19 -1.90
CA GLY A 31 4.56 -23.90 -2.05
C GLY A 31 5.56 -23.23 -3.01
N VAL A 32 5.18 -22.13 -3.67
CA VAL A 32 6.04 -21.40 -4.62
C VAL A 32 6.59 -20.13 -3.97
N VAL A 33 7.90 -19.93 -4.07
CA VAL A 33 8.56 -18.70 -3.62
C VAL A 33 8.13 -17.54 -4.51
N GLN A 34 7.61 -16.48 -3.88
CA GLN A 34 7.18 -15.26 -4.56
C GLN A 34 8.29 -14.20 -4.57
N GLN A 35 8.91 -13.99 -3.41
CA GLN A 35 9.99 -13.00 -3.27
C GLN A 35 10.91 -13.38 -2.10
N ILE A 36 12.21 -13.08 -2.27
CA ILE A 36 13.23 -13.20 -1.24
C ILE A 36 13.94 -11.86 -1.11
N GLY A 37 14.22 -11.43 0.11
CA GLY A 37 14.97 -10.19 0.33
C GLY A 37 15.00 -9.75 1.79
N LYS A 38 15.69 -8.64 2.04
CA LYS A 38 15.61 -7.98 3.34
C LYS A 38 14.17 -7.53 3.59
N PRO A 39 13.65 -7.63 4.81
CA PRO A 39 12.25 -7.32 5.12
C PRO A 39 11.79 -5.98 4.54
N GLN A 40 12.54 -4.90 4.81
CA GLN A 40 12.19 -3.57 4.31
C GLN A 40 12.17 -3.49 2.79
N ASN A 41 13.10 -4.14 2.09
CA ASN A 41 13.15 -4.13 0.63
C ASN A 41 11.94 -4.85 0.01
N VAL A 42 11.51 -5.96 0.62
CA VAL A 42 10.33 -6.70 0.17
C VAL A 42 9.06 -5.86 0.37
N TYR A 43 9.00 -5.14 1.50
CA TYR A 43 7.88 -4.22 1.80
C TYR A 43 7.82 -3.03 0.84
N ASP A 44 8.97 -2.37 0.58
CA ASP A 44 9.06 -1.16 -0.24
C ASP A 44 9.11 -1.45 -1.75
N SER A 45 9.42 -2.69 -2.14
CA SER A 45 9.52 -3.10 -3.55
C SER A 45 8.90 -4.48 -3.78
N PRO A 46 7.59 -4.66 -3.56
CA PRO A 46 6.93 -5.93 -3.82
C PRO A 46 6.93 -6.24 -5.32
N VAL A 47 7.25 -7.49 -5.68
CA VAL A 47 7.32 -7.93 -7.09
C VAL A 47 5.94 -8.19 -7.70
N ASN A 48 4.94 -8.42 -6.87
CA ASN A 48 3.56 -8.64 -7.31
C ASN A 48 2.54 -8.20 -6.25
N LEU A 49 1.28 -8.16 -6.64
CA LEU A 49 0.17 -7.75 -5.78
C LEU A 49 -0.01 -8.68 -4.57
N PHE A 50 0.30 -9.98 -4.71
CA PHE A 50 0.22 -10.91 -3.60
C PHE A 50 1.20 -10.53 -2.49
N VAL A 51 2.49 -10.30 -2.81
CA VAL A 51 3.50 -9.88 -1.83
C VAL A 51 3.12 -8.53 -1.21
N ALA A 52 2.62 -7.59 -2.03
CA ALA A 52 2.19 -6.28 -1.55
C ALA A 52 1.06 -6.38 -0.51
N LYS A 53 0.09 -7.27 -0.74
CA LYS A 53 -1.06 -7.51 0.16
C LYS A 53 -0.67 -8.34 1.38
N PHE A 54 0.32 -9.20 1.23
CA PHE A 54 0.74 -10.12 2.30
C PHE A 54 1.49 -9.40 3.41
N LEU A 55 2.26 -8.35 3.11
CA LEU A 55 3.11 -7.64 4.08
C LEU A 55 2.52 -6.28 4.47
N GLY A 56 2.47 -6.04 5.77
CA GLY A 56 2.11 -4.77 6.42
C GLY A 56 0.81 -4.82 7.21
N THR A 57 0.83 -4.15 8.37
CA THR A 57 -0.31 -3.98 9.28
C THR A 57 -0.49 -2.48 9.56
N PRO A 58 -1.59 -1.86 9.09
CA PRO A 58 -2.63 -2.38 8.21
C PRO A 58 -2.11 -2.79 6.82
N PRO A 59 -2.83 -3.67 6.12
CA PRO A 59 -2.42 -4.09 4.78
C PRO A 59 -2.53 -2.94 3.76
N ILE A 60 -1.88 -3.12 2.61
CA ILE A 60 -1.96 -2.17 1.49
C ILE A 60 -3.41 -1.98 1.03
N ASN A 61 -3.79 -0.74 0.76
CA ASN A 61 -5.08 -0.43 0.16
C ASN A 61 -5.01 -0.67 -1.35
N VAL A 62 -5.97 -1.42 -1.89
CA VAL A 62 -6.00 -1.77 -3.31
C VAL A 62 -7.20 -1.11 -3.99
N PHE A 63 -6.94 -0.51 -5.14
CA PHE A 63 -7.96 0.14 -5.97
C PHE A 63 -7.95 -0.41 -7.39
N GLU A 64 -9.11 -0.41 -8.01
CA GLU A 64 -9.21 -0.53 -9.46
C GLU A 64 -8.80 0.80 -10.09
N GLY A 65 -7.82 0.75 -10.99
CA GLY A 65 -7.29 1.92 -11.67
C GLY A 65 -7.21 1.75 -13.17
N GLN A 66 -7.04 2.85 -13.86
CA GLN A 66 -6.87 2.90 -15.31
C GLN A 66 -5.75 3.86 -15.68
N ILE A 67 -4.80 3.41 -16.50
CA ILE A 67 -3.85 4.31 -17.15
C ILE A 67 -4.49 4.81 -18.43
N ARG A 68 -4.54 6.13 -18.60
CA ARG A 68 -5.07 6.82 -19.79
C ARG A 68 -4.22 8.05 -20.08
N GLY A 69 -3.71 8.16 -21.31
CA GLY A 69 -2.96 9.33 -21.78
C GLY A 69 -1.77 9.70 -20.89
N GLY A 70 -1.02 8.70 -20.39
CA GLY A 70 0.14 8.91 -19.51
C GLY A 70 -0.19 9.35 -18.09
N SER A 71 -1.42 9.13 -17.62
CA SER A 71 -1.85 9.41 -16.25
C SER A 71 -2.60 8.22 -15.67
N LEU A 72 -2.37 7.96 -14.38
CA LEU A 72 -3.10 6.97 -13.59
C LEU A 72 -4.36 7.60 -13.01
N TYR A 73 -5.48 6.95 -13.23
CA TYR A 73 -6.78 7.31 -12.68
C TYR A 73 -7.24 6.27 -11.65
N ILE A 74 -7.80 6.75 -10.54
CA ILE A 74 -8.62 5.98 -9.61
C ILE A 74 -10.02 6.59 -9.65
N GLY A 75 -10.98 5.87 -10.23
CA GLY A 75 -12.26 6.46 -10.65
C GLY A 75 -12.02 7.58 -11.64
N GLU A 76 -12.57 8.78 -11.37
CA GLU A 76 -12.39 9.97 -12.21
C GLU A 76 -11.18 10.82 -11.81
N ASN A 77 -10.44 10.43 -10.75
CA ASN A 77 -9.34 11.23 -10.22
C ASN A 77 -8.01 10.83 -10.83
N ALA A 78 -7.33 11.77 -11.50
CA ALA A 78 -5.94 11.60 -11.94
C ALA A 78 -5.01 11.75 -10.72
N VAL A 79 -4.41 10.65 -10.27
CA VAL A 79 -3.64 10.61 -9.02
C VAL A 79 -2.13 10.62 -9.20
N LEU A 80 -1.64 10.22 -10.38
CA LEU A 80 -0.21 10.15 -10.67
C LEU A 80 0.04 10.24 -12.19
N LEU A 81 1.17 10.84 -12.56
CA LEU A 81 1.66 10.78 -13.93
C LEU A 81 2.39 9.44 -14.16
N THR A 82 2.14 8.82 -15.30
CA THR A 82 2.73 7.52 -15.70
C THR A 82 3.28 7.59 -17.12
N PRO A 83 4.29 8.45 -17.37
CA PRO A 83 4.84 8.62 -18.71
C PRO A 83 5.44 7.32 -19.24
N GLY A 84 5.20 7.01 -20.50
CA GLY A 84 5.75 5.82 -21.17
C GLY A 84 5.03 4.51 -20.87
N ILE A 85 3.99 4.53 -20.03
CA ILE A 85 3.15 3.34 -19.80
C ILE A 85 1.91 3.45 -20.70
N SER A 86 1.64 2.38 -21.46
CA SER A 86 0.47 2.31 -22.35
C SER A 86 -0.83 2.25 -21.56
N ASP A 87 -1.89 2.74 -22.18
CA ASP A 87 -3.24 2.74 -21.63
C ASP A 87 -3.71 1.31 -21.34
N GLN A 88 -4.04 1.04 -20.07
CA GLN A 88 -4.46 -0.29 -19.62
C GLN A 88 -5.15 -0.23 -18.25
N PRO A 89 -6.00 -1.22 -17.93
CA PRO A 89 -6.49 -1.40 -16.56
C PRO A 89 -5.35 -1.89 -15.65
N VAL A 90 -5.32 -1.41 -14.41
CA VAL A 90 -4.31 -1.74 -13.42
C VAL A 90 -4.92 -1.92 -12.04
N SER A 91 -4.30 -2.76 -11.22
CA SER A 91 -4.52 -2.76 -9.78
C SER A 91 -3.54 -1.80 -9.12
N VAL A 92 -4.07 -0.86 -8.36
CA VAL A 92 -3.29 0.19 -7.69
C VAL A 92 -3.17 -0.13 -6.22
N GLY A 93 -1.97 -0.37 -5.72
CA GLY A 93 -1.70 -0.56 -4.29
C GLY A 93 -1.17 0.73 -3.67
N ILE A 94 -1.77 1.20 -2.58
CA ILE A 94 -1.27 2.35 -1.82
C ILE A 94 -1.05 1.93 -0.38
N ARG A 95 0.20 2.07 0.11
CA ARG A 95 0.51 1.79 1.53
C ARG A 95 -0.25 2.74 2.45
N PRO A 96 -0.66 2.31 3.65
CA PRO A 96 -1.37 3.17 4.61
C PRO A 96 -0.67 4.49 4.89
N GLU A 97 0.65 4.49 5.02
CA GLU A 97 1.48 5.68 5.24
C GLU A 97 1.75 6.51 3.96
N GLY A 98 1.22 6.06 2.83
CA GLY A 98 1.32 6.74 1.53
C GLY A 98 0.31 7.86 1.31
N PHE A 99 -0.70 7.97 2.15
CA PHE A 99 -1.72 9.00 2.06
C PHE A 99 -1.28 10.27 2.79
N ILE A 100 -1.38 11.42 2.14
CA ILE A 100 -1.13 12.74 2.71
C ILE A 100 -2.44 13.51 2.67
N PRO A 101 -3.05 13.85 3.82
CA PRO A 101 -4.21 14.72 3.84
C PRO A 101 -3.90 16.06 3.17
N ASP A 102 -4.68 16.42 2.17
CA ASP A 102 -4.47 17.60 1.35
C ASP A 102 -5.81 18.06 0.77
N GLU A 103 -6.26 19.27 1.08
CA GLU A 103 -7.53 19.81 0.57
C GLU A 103 -7.56 19.88 -0.97
N LYS A 104 -6.40 19.98 -1.62
CA LYS A 104 -6.24 19.97 -3.08
C LYS A 104 -5.89 18.57 -3.62
N GLY A 105 -5.79 17.58 -2.73
CA GLY A 105 -5.44 16.21 -3.10
C GLY A 105 -6.38 15.63 -4.14
N ALA A 106 -5.81 14.90 -5.10
CA ALA A 106 -6.56 14.34 -6.21
C ALA A 106 -7.54 13.25 -5.77
N LEU A 107 -7.15 12.39 -4.83
CA LEU A 107 -7.98 11.28 -4.38
C LEU A 107 -8.98 11.75 -3.31
N CYS A 108 -10.27 11.71 -3.63
CA CYS A 108 -11.36 12.09 -2.75
C CYS A 108 -12.09 10.85 -2.22
N CYS A 109 -12.04 10.64 -0.90
CA CYS A 109 -12.67 9.51 -0.22
C CYS A 109 -13.79 9.97 0.71
N GLN A 110 -14.76 9.12 0.97
CA GLN A 110 -15.77 9.35 2.00
C GLN A 110 -15.18 9.04 3.37
N LEU A 111 -15.21 10.00 4.28
CA LEU A 111 -14.71 9.82 5.64
C LEU A 111 -15.68 8.97 6.46
N GLY A 112 -15.17 7.84 7.00
CA GLY A 112 -15.93 6.95 7.88
C GLY A 112 -15.63 7.18 9.36
N GLY A 113 -14.39 7.58 9.68
CA GLY A 113 -13.97 7.82 11.06
C GLY A 113 -12.47 7.97 11.21
N MET A 114 -12.05 8.20 12.45
CA MET A 114 -10.63 8.26 12.81
C MET A 114 -10.39 7.52 14.12
N GLU A 115 -9.31 6.75 14.18
CA GLU A 115 -8.88 5.99 15.35
C GLU A 115 -7.49 6.48 15.75
N VAL A 116 -7.33 6.96 16.99
CA VAL A 116 -6.02 7.41 17.49
C VAL A 116 -5.19 6.19 17.89
N MET A 117 -4.00 6.07 17.34
CA MET A 117 -3.07 4.97 17.58
C MET A 117 -1.71 5.50 18.10
N GLY A 118 -1.73 6.05 19.31
CA GLY A 118 -0.53 6.65 19.90
C GLY A 118 -0.09 7.92 19.18
N ARG A 119 1.04 7.85 18.45
CA ARG A 119 1.60 8.99 17.67
C ARG A 119 0.97 9.15 16.28
N ASP A 120 0.17 8.18 15.87
CA ASP A 120 -0.45 8.14 14.57
C ASP A 120 -1.97 8.13 14.69
N ILE A 121 -2.62 8.53 13.62
CA ILE A 121 -4.07 8.46 13.44
C ILE A 121 -4.35 7.53 12.25
N SER A 122 -5.19 6.53 12.47
CA SER A 122 -5.76 5.73 11.39
C SER A 122 -7.04 6.42 10.90
N VAL A 123 -6.99 6.99 9.71
CA VAL A 123 -8.17 7.51 9.02
C VAL A 123 -8.85 6.38 8.28
N VAL A 124 -10.11 6.16 8.62
CA VAL A 124 -10.97 5.16 8.00
C VAL A 124 -11.84 5.84 6.96
N SER A 125 -11.76 5.41 5.72
CA SER A 125 -12.52 6.00 4.62
C SER A 125 -12.97 4.95 3.60
N THR A 126 -13.82 5.34 2.65
CA THR A 126 -14.28 4.48 1.55
C THR A 126 -14.17 5.20 0.20
N HIS A 127 -14.01 4.42 -0.87
CA HIS A 127 -14.01 4.93 -2.23
C HIS A 127 -14.62 3.87 -3.17
N ALA A 128 -15.38 4.30 -4.18
CA ALA A 128 -16.10 3.38 -5.08
C ALA A 128 -15.17 2.41 -5.85
N SER A 129 -13.94 2.86 -6.17
CA SER A 129 -12.93 2.03 -6.85
C SER A 129 -12.07 1.22 -5.89
N SER A 130 -12.32 1.25 -4.58
CA SER A 130 -11.57 0.44 -3.63
C SER A 130 -12.01 -1.02 -3.69
N VAL A 131 -11.07 -1.93 -3.82
CA VAL A 131 -11.29 -3.38 -3.73
C VAL A 131 -11.54 -3.78 -2.27
N ASN A 132 -10.93 -3.05 -1.34
CA ASN A 132 -11.16 -3.25 0.08
C ASN A 132 -12.44 -2.51 0.51
N PRO A 133 -13.27 -3.08 1.38
CA PRO A 133 -14.48 -2.42 1.87
C PRO A 133 -14.17 -1.13 2.65
N VAL A 134 -12.97 -1.05 3.20
CA VAL A 134 -12.47 0.07 4.00
C VAL A 134 -11.04 0.40 3.60
N ILE A 135 -10.75 1.68 3.44
CA ILE A 135 -9.41 2.23 3.24
C ILE A 135 -8.90 2.68 4.61
N ARG A 136 -7.69 2.26 4.95
CA ARG A 136 -6.99 2.72 6.16
C ARG A 136 -5.76 3.53 5.76
N SER A 137 -5.72 4.79 6.21
CA SER A 137 -4.59 5.70 5.98
C SER A 137 -3.95 6.02 7.32
N ILE A 138 -2.64 5.83 7.44
CA ILE A 138 -1.88 6.15 8.66
C ILE A 138 -1.21 7.51 8.47
N ILE A 139 -1.57 8.46 9.32
CA ILE A 139 -1.08 9.83 9.29
C ILE A 139 -0.57 10.26 10.66
N SER A 140 0.35 11.24 10.70
CA SER A 140 0.82 11.79 11.97
C SER A 140 -0.30 12.49 12.73
N SER A 141 -0.34 12.32 14.04
CA SER A 141 -1.28 13.02 14.94
C SER A 141 -1.16 14.55 14.90
N ASP A 142 -0.04 15.08 14.41
CA ASP A 142 0.16 16.52 14.21
C ASP A 142 -0.63 17.08 13.03
N THR A 143 -1.19 16.18 12.19
CA THR A 143 -1.98 16.58 11.01
C THR A 143 -3.41 16.90 11.39
N GLN A 144 -3.85 18.13 11.11
CA GLN A 144 -5.23 18.53 11.33
C GLN A 144 -6.14 17.97 10.23
N ILE A 145 -7.08 17.11 10.62
CA ILE A 145 -8.19 16.68 9.76
C ILE A 145 -9.49 17.20 10.38
N ARG A 146 -10.36 17.77 9.56
CA ARG A 146 -11.68 18.21 9.99
C ARG A 146 -12.58 17.01 10.24
N LEU A 147 -12.92 16.77 11.50
CA LEU A 147 -13.80 15.67 11.93
C LEU A 147 -15.26 15.83 11.47
N ASP A 148 -15.67 17.04 11.17
CA ASP A 148 -17.03 17.40 10.72
C ASP A 148 -17.21 17.25 9.20
N ALA A 149 -16.13 16.93 8.48
CA ALA A 149 -16.17 16.73 7.04
C ALA A 149 -16.78 15.37 6.68
N LYS A 150 -17.61 15.33 5.64
CA LYS A 150 -18.13 14.07 5.06
C LYS A 150 -17.08 13.37 4.17
N THR A 151 -16.10 14.12 3.70
CA THR A 151 -15.08 13.64 2.78
C THR A 151 -13.69 14.05 3.24
N VAL A 152 -12.71 13.26 2.87
CA VAL A 152 -11.29 13.57 3.03
C VAL A 152 -10.60 13.47 1.69
N ARG A 153 -9.68 14.40 1.41
CA ARG A 153 -8.87 14.38 0.21
C ARG A 153 -7.42 14.04 0.55
N PHE A 154 -6.80 13.30 -0.35
CA PHE A 154 -5.42 12.89 -0.21
C PHE A 154 -4.61 13.18 -1.47
N SER A 155 -3.41 13.68 -1.28
CA SER A 155 -2.28 13.50 -2.17
C SER A 155 -1.57 12.19 -1.83
N ILE A 156 -0.93 11.54 -2.82
CA ILE A 156 -0.30 10.24 -2.63
C ILE A 156 1.22 10.37 -2.76
N LYS A 157 1.96 9.77 -1.83
CA LYS A 157 3.42 9.69 -1.90
C LYS A 157 3.84 8.80 -3.08
N PRO A 158 4.64 9.29 -4.04
CA PRO A 158 5.01 8.52 -5.23
C PRO A 158 5.75 7.20 -4.93
N ASN A 159 6.51 7.15 -3.84
CA ASN A 159 7.25 5.96 -3.40
C ASN A 159 6.41 4.96 -2.59
N LYS A 160 5.13 5.23 -2.35
CA LYS A 160 4.20 4.38 -1.60
C LYS A 160 2.97 3.95 -2.40
N ILE A 161 2.98 4.24 -3.70
CA ILE A 161 2.00 3.77 -4.68
C ILE A 161 2.66 2.77 -5.63
N PHE A 162 1.98 1.68 -5.89
CA PHE A 162 2.47 0.57 -6.72
C PHE A 162 1.41 0.19 -7.74
N LEU A 163 1.86 -0.07 -8.96
CA LEU A 163 0.99 -0.52 -10.04
C LEU A 163 1.23 -1.99 -10.33
N PHE A 164 0.15 -2.72 -10.55
CA PHE A 164 0.20 -4.13 -10.89
C PHE A 164 -0.70 -4.38 -12.09
N ARG A 165 -0.32 -5.32 -12.95
CA ARG A 165 -1.18 -5.82 -14.02
C ARG A 165 -2.47 -6.36 -13.41
N HIS A 166 -3.60 -5.97 -13.98
CA HIS A 166 -4.90 -6.36 -13.45
C HIS A 166 -5.13 -7.87 -13.55
N ASP A 167 -4.63 -8.51 -14.59
CA ASP A 167 -4.80 -9.94 -14.90
C ASP A 167 -3.82 -10.85 -14.14
N THR A 168 -2.52 -10.50 -14.10
CA THR A 168 -1.46 -11.36 -13.52
C THR A 168 -1.07 -10.96 -12.10
N GLY A 169 -1.32 -9.71 -11.72
CA GLY A 169 -0.83 -9.15 -10.46
C GLY A 169 0.68 -8.83 -10.46
N GLU A 170 1.37 -8.96 -11.59
CA GLU A 170 2.78 -8.60 -11.73
C GLU A 170 2.97 -7.09 -11.62
N ARG A 171 4.10 -6.68 -11.04
CA ARG A 171 4.40 -5.27 -10.89
C ARG A 171 4.67 -4.58 -12.22
N ILE A 172 4.11 -3.39 -12.40
CA ILE A 172 4.44 -2.44 -13.45
C ILE A 172 5.39 -1.39 -12.84
N ASN A 173 6.60 -1.28 -13.37
CA ASN A 173 7.57 -0.29 -12.91
C ASN A 173 7.20 1.10 -13.47
N LEU A 174 7.26 2.10 -12.61
CA LEU A 174 7.07 3.51 -12.91
C LEU A 174 8.40 4.16 -13.31
#